data_1d0327597704f88eae1106f0d898b139
#
_entry.id   1d0327597704f88eae1106f0d898b139
#
_cell.length_a   1.000
_cell.length_b   1.000
_cell.length_c   1.000
_cell.angle_alpha   90.00
_cell.angle_beta   90.00
_cell.angle_gamma   90.00
#
_symmetry.space_group_name_H-M   'P 1'
#
loop_
_entity.id
_entity.type
_entity.pdbx_description
1 polymer ?
#
loop_
_entity_poly.entity_id
_entity_poly.type
_entity_poly.pdbx_seq_one_letter_code
_entity_poly.pdbx_strand_id
1 'polypeptide(L)'
;KGKYVYVDVWATWCGPCKAEIPSLKEIEKNYHGKNIEFVSISVDNGRGYKEKTVEASKEGWKKMIAEKEMGGTQLFADKAWESDFTRGYKVNSIPRFILIGPDGTVVHPDAPRPSSPKLTQLFNSLEL
;
A
#
# COMPACT_ATOMS: atom_id res chain seq x y z
N LYS A 1 -0.42 6.09 -15.23
CA LYS A 1 -1.13 5.48 -16.36
C LYS A 1 -0.15 4.83 -17.32
N GLY A 2 -0.61 3.81 -17.99
CA GLY A 2 0.23 3.05 -18.89
C GLY A 2 1.05 1.98 -18.20
N LYS A 3 0.94 1.87 -16.88
CA LYS A 3 1.60 0.84 -16.10
C LYS A 3 0.61 0.21 -15.15
N TYR A 4 0.90 -1.02 -14.72
CA TYR A 4 0.17 -1.61 -13.61
C TYR A 4 0.51 -0.85 -12.33
N VAL A 5 -0.42 -0.80 -11.39
CA VAL A 5 -0.19 -0.17 -10.09
C VAL A 5 -0.58 -1.16 -9.00
N TYR A 6 0.38 -1.50 -8.16
CA TYR A 6 0.13 -2.35 -6.99
C TYR A 6 -0.01 -1.43 -5.78
N VAL A 7 -1.20 -1.40 -5.21
CA VAL A 7 -1.55 -0.49 -4.12
C VAL A 7 -1.57 -1.24 -2.80
N ASP A 8 -0.85 -0.71 -1.82
CA ASP A 8 -0.78 -1.22 -0.46
C ASP A 8 -1.54 -0.26 0.45
N VAL A 9 -2.63 -0.72 1.06
CA VAL A 9 -3.41 0.08 2.02
C VAL A 9 -3.01 -0.36 3.41
N TRP A 10 -2.53 0.59 4.23
CA TRP A 10 -1.94 0.27 5.52
C TRP A 10 -2.12 1.39 6.54
N ALA A 11 -1.63 1.17 7.74
CA ALA A 11 -1.56 2.21 8.78
C ALA A 11 -0.35 1.93 9.67
N THR A 12 0.17 2.97 10.30
CA THR A 12 1.37 2.84 11.14
C THR A 12 1.12 1.99 12.38
N TRP A 13 -0.13 1.90 12.83
CA TRP A 13 -0.50 1.08 14.00
C TRP A 13 -0.77 -0.38 13.64
N CYS A 14 -0.78 -0.71 12.37
CA CYS A 14 -1.18 -2.05 11.90
C CYS A 14 0.02 -2.98 11.90
N GLY A 15 0.05 -3.91 12.87
CA GLY A 15 1.13 -4.89 12.98
C GLY A 15 1.32 -5.75 11.74
N PRO A 16 0.25 -6.42 11.25
CA PRO A 16 0.36 -7.21 10.01
C PRO A 16 0.79 -6.41 8.80
N CYS A 17 0.40 -5.14 8.71
CA CYS A 17 0.84 -4.26 7.62
C CYS A 17 2.34 -4.05 7.68
N LYS A 18 2.86 -3.75 8.88
CA LYS A 18 4.30 -3.52 9.06
C LYS A 18 5.11 -4.78 8.79
N ALA A 19 4.53 -5.94 9.08
CA ALA A 19 5.20 -7.22 8.83
C ALA A 19 5.41 -7.46 7.34
N GLU A 20 4.62 -6.83 6.48
CA GLU A 20 4.76 -6.97 5.02
C GLU A 20 5.81 -6.03 4.42
N ILE A 21 6.27 -5.02 5.17
CA ILE A 21 7.19 -4.01 4.63
C ILE A 21 8.48 -4.62 4.06
N PRO A 22 9.18 -5.54 4.77
CA PRO A 22 10.39 -6.12 4.19
C PRO A 22 10.13 -6.84 2.86
N SER A 23 9.05 -7.61 2.79
CA SER A 23 8.69 -8.33 1.56
C SER A 23 8.32 -7.36 0.45
N LEU A 24 7.62 -6.28 0.77
CA LEU A 24 7.25 -5.27 -0.21
C LEU A 24 8.50 -4.59 -0.79
N LYS A 25 9.46 -4.26 0.06
CA LYS A 25 10.74 -3.67 -0.38
C LYS A 25 11.47 -4.60 -1.34
N GLU A 26 11.47 -5.89 -1.03
CA GLU A 26 12.11 -6.90 -1.89
C GLU A 26 11.42 -6.96 -3.25
N ILE A 27 10.08 -6.96 -3.26
CA ILE A 27 9.30 -6.99 -4.48
C ILE A 27 9.55 -5.72 -5.31
N GLU A 28 9.57 -4.55 -4.67
CA GLU A 28 9.86 -3.29 -5.37
C GLU A 28 11.23 -3.35 -6.04
N LYS A 29 12.23 -3.88 -5.34
CA LYS A 29 13.57 -4.02 -5.87
C LYS A 29 13.61 -4.95 -7.08
N ASN A 30 12.91 -6.09 -6.97
CA ASN A 30 12.93 -7.11 -8.02
C ASN A 30 12.21 -6.67 -9.28
N TYR A 31 11.24 -5.78 -9.15
CA TYR A 31 10.44 -5.31 -10.29
C TYR A 31 10.73 -3.87 -10.67
N HIS A 32 11.81 -3.30 -10.14
CA HIS A 32 12.24 -1.96 -10.50
C HIS A 32 12.56 -1.90 -12.00
N GLY A 33 12.03 -0.91 -12.69
CA GLY A 33 12.23 -0.76 -14.14
C GLY A 33 11.26 -1.57 -14.99
N LYS A 34 10.41 -2.37 -14.35
CA LYS A 34 9.36 -3.10 -15.06
C LYS A 34 8.12 -2.23 -15.21
N ASN A 35 7.11 -2.76 -15.91
CA ASN A 35 5.89 -1.99 -16.23
C ASN A 35 4.89 -1.99 -15.07
N ILE A 36 5.38 -1.70 -13.87
CA ILE A 36 4.56 -1.67 -12.66
C ILE A 36 5.08 -0.59 -11.71
N GLU A 37 4.14 0.10 -11.04
CA GLU A 37 4.44 1.08 -10.01
C GLU A 37 3.88 0.59 -8.67
N PHE A 38 4.50 1.00 -7.58
CA PHE A 38 4.09 0.63 -6.23
C PHE A 38 3.64 1.88 -5.49
N VAL A 39 2.42 1.84 -4.95
CA VAL A 39 1.83 2.96 -4.20
C VAL A 39 1.36 2.45 -2.87
N SER A 40 1.74 3.13 -1.78
CA SER A 40 1.26 2.82 -0.44
C SER A 40 0.40 3.96 0.05
N ILE A 41 -0.79 3.65 0.54
CA ILE A 41 -1.73 4.65 1.04
C ILE A 41 -2.00 4.38 2.51
N SER A 42 -1.67 5.36 3.35
CA SER A 42 -1.94 5.28 4.78
C SER A 42 -3.38 5.69 5.06
N VAL A 43 -4.07 4.89 5.88
CA VAL A 43 -5.40 5.23 6.39
C VAL A 43 -5.33 5.57 7.87
N ASP A 44 -4.21 6.11 8.32
CA ASP A 44 -4.03 6.54 9.70
C ASP A 44 -5.03 7.63 10.08
N ASN A 45 -5.56 7.52 11.31
CA ASN A 45 -6.57 8.46 11.80
C ASN A 45 -6.33 8.84 13.26
N GLY A 46 -5.09 8.70 13.74
CA GLY A 46 -4.73 9.00 15.11
C GLY A 46 -4.70 7.79 16.03
N ARG A 47 -5.26 6.67 15.59
CA ARG A 47 -5.25 5.43 16.36
C ARG A 47 -3.81 4.99 16.64
N GLY A 48 -3.53 4.63 17.88
CA GLY A 48 -2.21 4.20 18.30
C GLY A 48 -1.30 5.34 18.73
N TYR A 49 -1.78 6.58 18.69
CA TYR A 49 -1.01 7.75 19.11
C TYR A 49 -1.62 8.37 20.34
N LYS A 50 -0.77 8.98 21.16
CA LYS A 50 -1.19 9.59 22.43
C LYS A 50 -2.26 10.66 22.21
N GLU A 51 -2.02 11.55 21.26
CA GLU A 51 -2.94 12.64 20.94
C GLU A 51 -4.19 12.17 20.20
N LYS A 52 -4.12 11.01 19.56
CA LYS A 52 -5.22 10.44 18.79
C LYS A 52 -5.77 11.40 17.74
N THR A 53 -4.87 12.19 17.12
CA THR A 53 -5.24 13.13 16.07
C THR A 53 -4.67 12.67 14.73
N VAL A 54 -5.27 13.16 13.65
CA VAL A 54 -4.76 12.88 12.30
C VAL A 54 -3.36 13.47 12.16
N GLU A 55 -3.13 14.67 12.72
CA GLU A 55 -1.82 15.33 12.67
C GLU A 55 -0.73 14.48 13.33
N ALA A 56 -1.02 13.92 14.51
CA ALA A 56 -0.05 13.08 15.22
C ALA A 56 0.29 11.84 14.39
N SER A 57 -0.72 11.21 13.78
CA SER A 57 -0.49 10.02 12.97
C SER A 57 0.25 10.35 11.68
N LYS A 58 0.02 11.54 11.10
CA LYS A 58 0.72 11.96 9.90
C LYS A 58 2.21 12.16 10.17
N GLU A 59 2.55 12.75 11.32
CA GLU A 59 3.96 12.89 11.71
C GLU A 59 4.60 11.53 11.92
N GLY A 60 3.90 10.61 12.58
CA GLY A 60 4.38 9.24 12.77
C GLY A 60 4.55 8.50 11.46
N TRP A 61 3.66 8.73 10.51
CA TRP A 61 3.72 8.16 9.17
C TRP A 61 4.99 8.63 8.45
N LYS A 62 5.26 9.93 8.46
CA LYS A 62 6.47 10.48 7.84
C LYS A 62 7.73 9.90 8.48
N LYS A 63 7.74 9.80 9.80
CA LYS A 63 8.88 9.27 10.54
C LYS A 63 9.11 7.79 10.20
N MET A 64 8.04 7.01 10.14
CA MET A 64 8.16 5.58 9.83
C MET A 64 8.66 5.34 8.41
N ILE A 65 8.19 6.13 7.44
CA ILE A 65 8.67 6.03 6.07
C ILE A 65 10.18 6.24 6.02
N ALA A 66 10.67 7.25 6.75
CA ALA A 66 12.09 7.55 6.78
C ALA A 66 12.89 6.47 7.51
N GLU A 67 12.41 6.03 8.68
CA GLU A 67 13.12 5.03 9.49
C GLU A 67 13.19 3.67 8.83
N LYS A 68 12.12 3.26 8.15
CA LYS A 68 12.07 1.97 7.48
C LYS A 68 12.50 2.05 6.02
N GLU A 69 12.91 3.23 5.56
CA GLU A 69 13.38 3.45 4.20
C GLU A 69 12.38 2.90 3.17
N MET A 70 11.12 3.24 3.35
CA MET A 70 10.06 2.76 2.47
C MET A 70 10.16 3.43 1.10
N GLY A 71 10.05 2.62 0.06
CA GLY A 71 10.13 3.11 -1.32
C GLY A 71 8.77 3.32 -1.95
N GLY A 72 8.76 3.42 -3.28
CA GLY A 72 7.53 3.64 -4.03
C GLY A 72 6.95 5.03 -3.79
N THR A 73 5.68 5.19 -4.10
CA THR A 73 4.94 6.42 -3.84
C THR A 73 4.16 6.26 -2.55
N GLN A 74 4.40 7.15 -1.58
CA GLN A 74 3.75 7.09 -0.27
C GLN A 74 2.71 8.20 -0.18
N LEU A 75 1.46 7.82 0.04
CA LEU A 75 0.33 8.75 0.13
C LEU A 75 -0.36 8.62 1.47
N PHE A 76 -0.97 9.71 1.92
CA PHE A 76 -1.72 9.75 3.18
C PHE A 76 -3.17 10.10 2.87
N ALA A 77 -4.11 9.21 3.23
CA ALA A 77 -5.53 9.44 3.03
C ALA A 77 -6.06 10.32 4.14
N ASP A 78 -6.34 11.60 3.84
CA ASP A 78 -6.73 12.59 4.86
C ASP A 78 -7.92 12.17 5.70
N LYS A 79 -8.89 11.47 5.11
CA LYS A 79 -10.09 11.02 5.81
C LYS A 79 -10.03 9.55 6.20
N ALA A 80 -8.85 8.93 6.11
CA ALA A 80 -8.64 7.55 6.50
C ALA A 80 -9.71 6.63 5.88
N TRP A 81 -10.48 5.92 6.73
CA TRP A 81 -11.50 4.98 6.26
C TRP A 81 -12.65 5.64 5.51
N GLU A 82 -12.82 6.95 5.69
CA GLU A 82 -13.89 7.71 5.03
C GLU A 82 -13.41 8.40 3.77
N SER A 83 -12.18 8.14 3.34
CA SER A 83 -11.67 8.71 2.10
C SER A 83 -12.40 8.12 0.89
N ASP A 84 -12.43 8.88 -0.19
CA ASP A 84 -13.06 8.41 -1.42
C ASP A 84 -12.40 7.14 -1.93
N PHE A 85 -11.08 7.03 -1.74
CA PHE A 85 -10.34 5.84 -2.15
C PHE A 85 -10.85 4.58 -1.45
N THR A 86 -10.90 4.61 -0.10
CA THR A 86 -11.29 3.43 0.66
C THR A 86 -12.74 3.05 0.40
N ARG A 87 -13.60 4.04 0.25
CA ARG A 87 -15.02 3.79 -0.02
C ARG A 87 -15.22 3.27 -1.44
N GLY A 88 -14.52 3.85 -2.41
CA GLY A 88 -14.62 3.45 -3.81
C GLY A 88 -14.15 2.03 -4.05
N TYR A 89 -13.10 1.61 -3.37
CA TYR A 89 -12.55 0.25 -3.52
C TYR A 89 -13.06 -0.70 -2.43
N LYS A 90 -14.00 -0.26 -1.60
CA LYS A 90 -14.62 -1.07 -0.55
C LYS A 90 -13.59 -1.65 0.40
N VAL A 91 -12.59 -0.84 0.75
CA VAL A 91 -11.56 -1.23 1.69
C VAL A 91 -12.10 -1.07 3.10
N ASN A 92 -12.33 -2.19 3.79
CA ASN A 92 -12.87 -2.18 5.14
C ASN A 92 -11.97 -2.87 6.16
N SER A 93 -10.80 -3.32 5.73
CA SER A 93 -9.81 -3.94 6.63
C SER A 93 -8.43 -3.78 6.00
N ILE A 94 -7.39 -3.84 6.83
CA ILE A 94 -5.99 -3.75 6.40
C ILE A 94 -5.19 -4.87 7.07
N PRO A 95 -4.10 -5.33 6.44
CA PRO A 95 -3.56 -4.86 5.17
C PRO A 95 -4.47 -5.25 4.00
N ARG A 96 -4.49 -4.41 3.00
CA ARG A 96 -5.25 -4.68 1.79
C ARG A 96 -4.38 -4.32 0.60
N PHE A 97 -4.38 -5.15 -0.42
CA PHE A 97 -3.57 -4.94 -1.63
C PHE A 97 -4.47 -4.96 -2.84
N ILE A 98 -4.23 -4.04 -3.76
CA ILE A 98 -5.08 -3.87 -4.95
C ILE A 98 -4.17 -3.76 -6.16
N LEU A 99 -4.49 -4.48 -7.22
CA LEU A 99 -3.76 -4.37 -8.48
C LEU A 99 -4.64 -3.67 -9.51
N ILE A 100 -4.13 -2.57 -10.05
CA ILE A 100 -4.82 -1.76 -11.04
C ILE A 100 -4.08 -1.89 -12.37
N GLY A 101 -4.82 -2.06 -13.46
CA GLY A 101 -4.24 -2.21 -14.78
C GLY A 101 -3.83 -0.90 -15.41
N PRO A 102 -3.11 -0.99 -16.54
CA PRO A 102 -2.59 0.21 -17.22
C PRO A 102 -3.68 1.19 -17.69
N ASP A 103 -4.89 0.69 -17.89
CA ASP A 103 -6.03 1.49 -18.31
C ASP A 103 -6.84 2.03 -17.12
N GLY A 104 -6.39 1.79 -15.89
CA GLY A 104 -7.06 2.25 -14.69
C GLY A 104 -8.13 1.32 -14.15
N THR A 105 -8.39 0.20 -14.81
CA THR A 105 -9.36 -0.77 -14.31
C THR A 105 -8.76 -1.64 -13.21
N VAL A 106 -9.60 -2.09 -12.27
CA VAL A 106 -9.16 -2.96 -11.19
C VAL A 106 -8.98 -4.37 -11.72
N VAL A 107 -7.74 -4.86 -11.69
CA VAL A 107 -7.42 -6.24 -12.10
C VAL A 107 -7.70 -7.19 -10.93
N HIS A 108 -7.32 -6.77 -9.72
CA HIS A 108 -7.45 -7.59 -8.53
C HIS A 108 -7.80 -6.70 -7.34
N PRO A 109 -9.05 -6.69 -6.86
CA PRO A 109 -9.44 -5.83 -5.72
C PRO A 109 -8.89 -6.33 -4.39
N ASP A 110 -8.42 -7.56 -4.32
CA ASP A 110 -7.83 -8.15 -3.12
C ASP A 110 -6.67 -9.03 -3.56
N ALA A 111 -5.59 -8.37 -4.00
CA ALA A 111 -4.42 -9.02 -4.54
C ALA A 111 -3.61 -9.75 -3.46
N PRO A 112 -2.78 -10.72 -3.85
CA PRO A 112 -1.91 -11.41 -2.88
C PRO A 112 -0.96 -10.46 -2.19
N ARG A 113 -0.56 -10.81 -0.96
CA ARG A 113 0.37 -10.02 -0.15
C ARG A 113 1.79 -10.13 -0.70
N PRO A 114 2.65 -9.12 -0.40
CA PRO A 114 4.06 -9.18 -0.83
C PRO A 114 4.79 -10.44 -0.36
N SER A 115 4.45 -10.94 0.83
CA SER A 115 5.11 -12.14 1.36
C SER A 115 4.61 -13.45 0.74
N SER A 116 3.56 -13.40 -0.07
CA SER A 116 2.96 -14.59 -0.66
C SER A 116 3.62 -14.93 -1.99
N PRO A 117 3.98 -16.20 -2.22
CA PRO A 117 4.49 -16.62 -3.54
C PRO A 117 3.48 -16.38 -4.66
N LYS A 118 2.21 -16.30 -4.32
CA LYS A 118 1.16 -16.05 -5.31
C LYS A 118 1.30 -14.69 -5.99
N LEU A 119 1.89 -13.70 -5.29
CA LEU A 119 2.09 -12.39 -5.88
C LEU A 119 3.10 -12.44 -7.02
N THR A 120 4.23 -13.12 -6.81
CA THR A 120 5.22 -13.30 -7.85
C THR A 120 4.63 -14.06 -9.05
N GLN A 121 3.83 -15.08 -8.78
CA GLN A 121 3.16 -15.82 -9.84
C GLN A 121 2.22 -14.92 -10.64
N LEU A 122 1.46 -14.07 -9.95
CA LEU A 122 0.56 -13.13 -10.59
C LEU A 122 1.34 -12.15 -11.48
N PHE A 123 2.40 -11.55 -10.93
CA PHE A 123 3.21 -10.59 -11.68
C PHE A 123 3.84 -11.24 -12.91
N ASN A 124 4.32 -12.47 -12.79
CA ASN A 124 4.91 -13.19 -13.92
C ASN A 124 3.89 -13.43 -15.03
N SER A 125 2.63 -13.61 -14.67
CA SER A 125 1.57 -13.82 -15.66
C SER A 125 1.20 -12.54 -16.41
N LEU A 126 1.61 -11.37 -15.91
CA LEU A 126 1.29 -10.07 -16.53
C LEU A 126 2.31 -9.65 -17.58
N GLU A 127 3.39 -10.38 -17.72
CA GLU A 127 4.47 -10.09 -18.68
C GLU A 127 5.00 -8.67 -18.54
N LEU A 128 5.31 -8.30 -17.31
CA LEU A 128 5.84 -6.97 -17.02
C LEU A 128 7.21 -6.76 -17.65
#